data_dc11bbb3f65bc0e3fea627301383f423
#
_entry.id   dc11bbb3f65bc0e3fea627301383f423
#
_cell.length_a   1.000
_cell.length_b   1.000
_cell.length_c   1.000
_cell.angle_alpha   90.00
_cell.angle_beta   90.00
_cell.angle_gamma   90.00
#
_symmetry.space_group_name_H-M   'P 1'
#
loop_
_entity.id
_entity.type
_entity.pdbx_description
1 polymer ?
#
loop_
_entity_poly.entity_id
_entity_poly.type
_entity_poly.pdbx_seq_one_letter_code
_entity_poly.pdbx_strand_id
1 'polypeptide(L)'
;MSDDSRPLVAHIMYRFDTGGLENGIVNLINHMPADRYRHAVIALTVVTDFRLRIQRDDVEFISLNKAPGHGIWLFPRLFALFRRLRPAIVHSRNLAALEAQLPAWAAGVPVRIHGEHGRDVGDLDGSNVTYQRVRRFYRPFVNYYLALSQDLREYLTTQIKVPEDKVLQVYNGVDADRFHPAGLDHSIPGCPFSRQDHWTIGTVGRMQTVKNQPMLVRAFIRALEIDSSLSRRLRLVMIGDGPLRAECKQLLDAAGIGDLAWLPGERNDIAAIMGGLDCFVLPSLAEGISNTILEAMASGLPVIATDVGGNADLVKSGINGQIVPAGDPEALAHQIVKFVNAPGQAKIMGRLGRQRVEEKFSMNAMVAAYLGVYDQLLGGSGTAA
;
A
#
# COMPACT_ATOMS: atom_id res chain seq x y z
N MET A 1 38.57 -3.15 4.27
CA MET A 1 37.24 -2.56 3.98
C MET A 1 37.20 -2.37 2.49
N SER A 2 36.42 -3.13 1.75
CA SER A 2 36.26 -2.94 0.29
C SER A 2 35.75 -1.52 0.05
N ASP A 3 36.47 -0.80 -0.81
CA ASP A 3 36.08 0.57 -1.22
C ASP A 3 34.90 0.45 -2.20
N ASP A 4 33.72 0.15 -1.64
CA ASP A 4 32.50 0.01 -2.40
C ASP A 4 31.99 1.42 -2.74
N SER A 5 32.28 1.86 -3.96
CA SER A 5 31.99 3.20 -4.47
C SER A 5 30.52 3.48 -4.72
N ARG A 6 29.63 2.45 -4.62
CA ARG A 6 28.19 2.64 -4.83
C ARG A 6 27.59 3.56 -3.76
N PRO A 7 26.74 4.55 -4.16
CA PRO A 7 26.09 5.44 -3.20
C PRO A 7 25.18 4.65 -2.25
N LEU A 8 25.19 5.04 -0.96
CA LEU A 8 24.35 4.43 0.07
C LEU A 8 23.02 5.16 0.21
N VAL A 9 21.91 4.43 0.14
CA VAL A 9 20.58 4.91 0.50
C VAL A 9 20.21 4.41 1.89
N ALA A 10 20.02 5.32 2.85
CA ALA A 10 19.55 5.02 4.19
C ALA A 10 18.01 5.17 4.24
N HIS A 11 17.30 4.06 4.38
CA HIS A 11 15.85 4.02 4.51
C HIS A 11 15.46 4.12 5.99
N ILE A 12 14.76 5.19 6.36
CA ILE A 12 14.34 5.45 7.75
C ILE A 12 12.82 5.24 7.88
N MET A 13 12.42 4.41 8.85
CA MET A 13 11.02 4.16 9.17
C MET A 13 10.83 3.95 10.67
N TYR A 14 9.58 3.97 11.14
CA TYR A 14 9.29 3.77 12.55
C TYR A 14 9.68 2.38 13.04
N ARG A 15 9.24 1.34 12.33
CA ARG A 15 9.48 -0.08 12.60
C ARG A 15 9.65 -0.82 11.28
N PHE A 16 10.48 -1.85 11.24
CA PHE A 16 10.58 -2.71 10.06
C PHE A 16 10.00 -4.08 10.40
N ASP A 17 8.72 -4.28 10.06
CA ASP A 17 7.91 -5.43 10.39
C ASP A 17 6.89 -5.71 9.26
N THR A 18 5.93 -6.59 9.45
CA THR A 18 4.90 -6.88 8.43
C THR A 18 3.99 -5.67 8.20
N GLY A 19 4.07 -5.08 7.01
CA GLY A 19 3.26 -3.93 6.61
C GLY A 19 3.38 -3.60 5.12
N GLY A 20 2.47 -2.76 4.61
CA GLY A 20 2.47 -2.37 3.19
C GLY A 20 3.67 -1.52 2.81
N LEU A 21 4.08 -0.58 3.66
CA LEU A 21 5.25 0.25 3.48
C LEU A 21 6.53 -0.60 3.47
N GLU A 22 6.66 -1.48 4.45
CA GLU A 22 7.83 -2.35 4.63
C GLU A 22 7.96 -3.34 3.47
N ASN A 23 6.84 -3.93 3.00
CA ASN A 23 6.81 -4.72 1.78
C ASN A 23 7.29 -3.91 0.56
N GLY A 24 6.90 -2.65 0.45
CA GLY A 24 7.39 -1.76 -0.61
C GLY A 24 8.91 -1.59 -0.60
N ILE A 25 9.52 -1.48 0.60
CA ILE A 25 10.98 -1.39 0.76
C ILE A 25 11.66 -2.72 0.41
N VAL A 26 11.12 -3.85 0.86
CA VAL A 26 11.63 -5.19 0.51
C VAL A 26 11.62 -5.35 -1.02
N ASN A 27 10.51 -5.04 -1.66
CA ASN A 27 10.38 -5.13 -3.10
C ASN A 27 11.35 -4.22 -3.84
N LEU A 28 11.48 -2.96 -3.38
CA LEU A 28 12.41 -2.00 -3.95
C LEU A 28 13.87 -2.51 -3.89
N ILE A 29 14.29 -2.96 -2.71
CA ILE A 29 15.67 -3.42 -2.49
C ILE A 29 15.97 -4.70 -3.29
N ASN A 30 15.04 -5.67 -3.30
CA ASN A 30 15.24 -6.94 -3.99
C ASN A 30 15.28 -6.81 -5.51
N HIS A 31 14.57 -5.84 -6.10
CA HIS A 31 14.49 -5.67 -7.56
C HIS A 31 15.38 -4.55 -8.08
N MET A 32 15.97 -3.72 -7.19
CA MET A 32 16.93 -2.70 -7.62
C MET A 32 18.25 -3.36 -8.05
N PRO A 33 18.83 -3.00 -9.21
CA PRO A 33 20.11 -3.57 -9.65
C PRO A 33 21.18 -3.42 -8.57
N ALA A 34 21.86 -4.52 -8.26
CA ALA A 34 22.78 -4.58 -7.13
C ALA A 34 24.00 -3.68 -7.27
N ASP A 35 24.39 -3.36 -8.51
CA ASP A 35 25.51 -2.49 -8.86
C ASP A 35 25.23 -1.00 -8.75
N ARG A 36 23.95 -0.58 -8.57
CA ARG A 36 23.56 0.83 -8.56
C ARG A 36 23.68 1.47 -7.18
N TYR A 37 23.08 0.84 -6.17
CA TYR A 37 22.98 1.40 -4.82
C TYR A 37 23.25 0.34 -3.75
N ARG A 38 23.88 0.77 -2.66
CA ARG A 38 23.84 0.04 -1.38
C ARG A 38 22.66 0.51 -0.55
N HIS A 39 22.20 -0.30 0.38
CA HIS A 39 21.07 0.03 1.21
C HIS A 39 21.36 -0.17 2.69
N ALA A 40 20.84 0.73 3.54
CA ALA A 40 20.74 0.55 4.98
C ALA A 40 19.28 0.75 5.40
N VAL A 41 18.73 -0.20 6.15
CA VAL A 41 17.36 -0.15 6.70
C VAL A 41 17.46 0.20 8.18
N ILE A 42 16.99 1.39 8.54
CA ILE A 42 17.10 1.95 9.88
C ILE A 42 15.68 2.10 10.46
N ALA A 43 15.35 1.25 11.43
CA ALA A 43 14.12 1.38 12.18
C ALA A 43 14.36 2.24 13.44
N LEU A 44 13.50 3.25 13.66
CA LEU A 44 13.55 4.04 14.89
C LEU A 44 13.32 3.16 16.12
N THR A 45 12.44 2.16 16.01
CA THR A 45 12.23 1.16 17.07
C THR A 45 13.01 -0.12 16.77
N VAL A 46 12.43 -1.11 16.13
CA VAL A 46 13.01 -2.44 15.93
C VAL A 46 12.91 -2.91 14.49
N VAL A 47 13.94 -3.60 14.02
CA VAL A 47 13.95 -4.43 12.83
C VAL A 47 13.66 -5.86 13.28
N THR A 48 12.57 -6.45 12.78
CA THR A 48 12.15 -7.82 13.10
C THR A 48 12.73 -8.83 12.10
N ASP A 49 12.38 -10.11 12.25
CA ASP A 49 12.73 -11.17 11.29
C ASP A 49 12.09 -10.95 9.90
N PHE A 50 11.22 -9.97 9.77
CA PHE A 50 10.74 -9.50 8.47
C PHE A 50 11.88 -9.12 7.50
N ARG A 51 13.06 -8.72 8.04
CA ARG A 51 14.30 -8.48 7.29
C ARG A 51 14.73 -9.66 6.42
N LEU A 52 14.40 -10.90 6.82
CA LEU A 52 14.76 -12.12 6.08
C LEU A 52 14.10 -12.20 4.69
N ARG A 53 13.11 -11.34 4.40
CA ARG A 53 12.52 -11.18 3.07
C ARG A 53 13.39 -10.39 2.10
N ILE A 54 14.41 -9.66 2.60
CA ILE A 54 15.41 -9.01 1.74
C ILE A 54 16.45 -10.08 1.38
N GLN A 55 16.61 -10.30 0.06
CA GLN A 55 17.44 -11.36 -0.52
C GLN A 55 18.88 -10.92 -0.78
N ARG A 56 19.21 -9.64 -0.50
CA ARG A 56 20.55 -9.07 -0.68
C ARG A 56 21.34 -9.15 0.61
N ASP A 57 22.58 -9.61 0.52
CA ASP A 57 23.50 -9.77 1.67
C ASP A 57 24.23 -8.47 2.04
N ASP A 58 24.22 -7.46 1.13
CA ASP A 58 24.92 -6.19 1.30
C ASP A 58 24.06 -5.09 1.96
N VAL A 59 22.96 -5.46 2.64
CA VAL A 59 22.07 -4.52 3.32
C VAL A 59 22.36 -4.45 4.81
N GLU A 60 22.65 -3.24 5.32
CA GLU A 60 22.84 -3.02 6.76
C GLU A 60 21.47 -2.80 7.46
N PHE A 61 21.22 -3.52 8.55
CA PHE A 61 19.99 -3.39 9.36
C PHE A 61 20.30 -2.81 10.73
N ILE A 62 19.60 -1.72 11.10
CA ILE A 62 19.86 -0.98 12.34
C ILE A 62 18.57 -0.73 13.09
N SER A 63 18.54 -1.17 14.36
CA SER A 63 17.46 -0.85 15.31
C SER A 63 17.94 0.24 16.27
N LEU A 64 17.20 1.35 16.36
CA LEU A 64 17.57 2.43 17.30
C LEU A 64 16.91 2.28 18.66
N ASN A 65 15.95 1.35 18.81
CA ASN A 65 15.25 1.02 20.04
C ASN A 65 14.64 2.26 20.73
N LYS A 66 13.97 3.10 19.93
CA LYS A 66 13.29 4.31 20.39
C LYS A 66 12.25 3.95 21.45
N ALA A 67 12.32 4.57 22.60
CA ALA A 67 11.26 4.50 23.59
C ALA A 67 9.98 5.22 23.08
N PRO A 68 8.81 4.89 23.65
CA PRO A 68 7.57 5.63 23.36
C PRO A 68 7.76 7.14 23.59
N GLY A 69 7.07 7.96 22.79
CA GLY A 69 7.13 9.42 22.86
C GLY A 69 7.96 10.08 21.75
N HIS A 70 8.42 11.30 21.99
CA HIS A 70 9.17 12.09 20.99
C HIS A 70 10.53 11.49 20.66
N GLY A 71 10.98 11.65 19.41
CA GLY A 71 12.24 11.10 18.91
C GLY A 71 13.44 12.04 19.04
N ILE A 72 13.27 13.26 19.60
CA ILE A 72 14.35 14.25 19.71
C ILE A 72 15.59 13.72 20.45
N TRP A 73 15.40 12.81 21.40
CA TRP A 73 16.50 12.14 22.14
C TRP A 73 17.35 11.24 21.25
N LEU A 74 16.87 10.86 20.10
CA LEU A 74 17.64 10.09 19.10
C LEU A 74 18.52 10.98 18.22
N PHE A 75 18.36 12.30 18.22
CA PHE A 75 19.08 13.19 17.31
C PHE A 75 20.62 13.04 17.40
N PRO A 76 21.25 12.98 18.57
CA PRO A 76 22.71 12.75 18.64
C PRO A 76 23.12 11.38 18.07
N ARG A 77 22.32 10.33 18.31
CA ARG A 77 22.57 8.98 17.77
C ARG A 77 22.41 8.94 16.25
N LEU A 78 21.33 9.55 15.73
CA LEU A 78 21.11 9.66 14.28
C LEU A 78 22.19 10.48 13.59
N PHE A 79 22.59 11.61 14.19
CA PHE A 79 23.71 12.42 13.69
C PHE A 79 25.01 11.60 13.62
N ALA A 80 25.41 10.95 14.70
CA ALA A 80 26.60 10.10 14.75
C ALA A 80 26.52 8.94 13.73
N LEU A 81 25.33 8.33 13.60
CA LEU A 81 25.07 7.27 12.65
C LEU A 81 25.26 7.75 11.20
N PHE A 82 24.67 8.89 10.83
CA PHE A 82 24.81 9.45 9.47
C PHE A 82 26.26 9.89 9.18
N ARG A 83 26.98 10.41 10.17
CA ARG A 83 28.41 10.71 10.04
C ARG A 83 29.26 9.45 9.82
N ARG A 84 28.89 8.32 10.45
CA ARG A 84 29.52 7.01 10.28
C ARG A 84 29.23 6.39 8.93
N LEU A 85 27.93 6.31 8.57
CA LEU A 85 27.46 5.65 7.35
C LEU A 85 27.74 6.47 6.10
N ARG A 86 27.79 7.80 6.19
CA ARG A 86 27.92 8.74 5.09
C ARG A 86 26.95 8.44 3.93
N PRO A 87 25.63 8.34 4.18
CA PRO A 87 24.70 8.03 3.12
C PRO A 87 24.65 9.16 2.09
N ALA A 88 24.60 8.80 0.82
CA ALA A 88 24.35 9.73 -0.27
C ALA A 88 22.88 10.23 -0.25
N ILE A 89 21.97 9.35 0.17
CA ILE A 89 20.54 9.64 0.30
C ILE A 89 20.03 9.18 1.67
N VAL A 90 19.31 10.04 2.39
CA VAL A 90 18.44 9.67 3.51
C VAL A 90 17.00 9.73 3.01
N HIS A 91 16.29 8.62 3.05
CA HIS A 91 14.90 8.50 2.66
C HIS A 91 14.04 8.08 3.85
N SER A 92 13.45 9.05 4.54
CA SER A 92 12.51 8.84 5.64
C SER A 92 11.08 8.60 5.13
N ARG A 93 10.27 7.84 5.88
CA ARG A 93 8.91 7.46 5.47
C ARG A 93 7.90 7.69 6.57
N ASN A 94 6.79 8.33 6.20
CA ASN A 94 5.69 8.74 7.07
C ASN A 94 6.10 9.67 8.22
N LEU A 95 5.14 10.29 8.87
CA LEU A 95 5.35 11.31 9.90
C LEU A 95 6.32 10.88 11.00
N ALA A 96 6.21 9.63 11.45
CA ALA A 96 7.03 9.11 12.56
C ALA A 96 8.55 9.10 12.28
N ALA A 97 8.96 9.05 11.00
CA ALA A 97 10.37 9.08 10.61
C ALA A 97 10.84 10.44 10.08
N LEU A 98 9.93 11.41 9.95
CA LEU A 98 10.24 12.74 9.41
C LEU A 98 11.28 13.48 10.26
N GLU A 99 11.25 13.31 11.57
CA GLU A 99 12.19 13.94 12.50
C GLU A 99 13.67 13.57 12.25
N ALA A 100 13.95 12.45 11.56
CA ALA A 100 15.30 12.05 11.16
C ALA A 100 15.93 12.99 10.09
N GLN A 101 15.13 13.82 9.43
CA GLN A 101 15.60 14.76 8.42
C GLN A 101 16.48 15.87 9.01
N LEU A 102 16.19 16.32 10.24
CA LEU A 102 17.01 17.35 10.91
C LEU A 102 18.42 16.84 11.22
N PRO A 103 18.64 15.71 11.92
CA PRO A 103 19.99 15.19 12.11
C PRO A 103 20.70 14.77 10.81
N ALA A 104 19.95 14.37 9.75
CA ALA A 104 20.54 14.11 8.44
C ALA A 104 21.08 15.41 7.78
N TRP A 105 20.31 16.50 7.87
CA TRP A 105 20.76 17.83 7.44
C TRP A 105 22.01 18.26 8.22
N ALA A 106 21.98 18.16 9.54
CA ALA A 106 23.12 18.54 10.39
C ALA A 106 24.38 17.71 10.10
N ALA A 107 24.21 16.43 9.74
CA ALA A 107 25.31 15.54 9.37
C ALA A 107 25.88 15.80 7.97
N GLY A 108 25.27 16.69 7.19
CA GLY A 108 25.70 17.04 5.84
C GLY A 108 25.29 16.02 4.77
N VAL A 109 24.22 15.24 5.00
CA VAL A 109 23.69 14.32 3.97
C VAL A 109 23.22 15.12 2.76
N PRO A 110 23.74 14.86 1.55
CA PRO A 110 23.47 15.73 0.40
C PRO A 110 22.02 15.65 -0.08
N VAL A 111 21.45 14.45 -0.15
CA VAL A 111 20.07 14.24 -0.62
C VAL A 111 19.19 13.71 0.51
N ARG A 112 18.14 14.46 0.82
CA ARG A 112 17.20 14.15 1.90
C ARG A 112 15.78 14.10 1.33
N ILE A 113 15.22 12.89 1.28
CA ILE A 113 13.90 12.60 0.72
C ILE A 113 12.95 12.21 1.86
N HIS A 114 11.72 12.67 1.80
CA HIS A 114 10.65 12.22 2.68
C HIS A 114 9.49 11.63 1.87
N GLY A 115 9.14 10.37 2.12
CA GLY A 115 8.02 9.68 1.48
C GLY A 115 6.77 9.68 2.36
N GLU A 116 5.64 10.11 1.80
CA GLU A 116 4.32 9.92 2.40
C GLU A 116 3.66 8.69 1.74
N HIS A 117 3.45 7.64 2.56
CA HIS A 117 2.95 6.34 2.11
C HIS A 117 1.49 6.08 2.47
N GLY A 118 0.82 7.02 3.13
CA GLY A 118 -0.56 6.96 3.57
C GLY A 118 -0.82 7.96 4.69
N ARG A 119 -2.08 8.04 5.12
CA ARG A 119 -2.48 8.87 6.24
C ARG A 119 -2.16 8.17 7.56
N ASP A 120 -1.87 8.95 8.58
CA ASP A 120 -1.73 8.43 9.95
C ASP A 120 -3.10 8.00 10.49
N VAL A 121 -3.14 6.96 11.32
CA VAL A 121 -4.40 6.43 11.92
C VAL A 121 -5.16 7.51 12.70
N GLY A 122 -4.44 8.47 13.31
CA GLY A 122 -5.02 9.60 14.02
C GLY A 122 -5.33 10.83 13.15
N ASP A 123 -5.23 10.69 11.79
CA ASP A 123 -5.41 11.80 10.85
C ASP A 123 -5.81 11.27 9.47
N LEU A 124 -6.90 10.52 9.40
CA LEU A 124 -7.32 9.82 8.17
C LEU A 124 -7.69 10.77 7.03
N ASP A 125 -8.19 11.96 7.35
CA ASP A 125 -8.57 13.01 6.40
C ASP A 125 -7.49 14.09 6.18
N GLY A 126 -6.38 14.03 6.93
CA GLY A 126 -5.30 14.99 6.85
C GLY A 126 -5.61 16.35 7.49
N SER A 127 -6.67 16.45 8.30
CA SER A 127 -7.13 17.70 8.92
C SER A 127 -6.42 18.04 10.23
N ASN A 128 -5.64 17.11 10.79
CA ASN A 128 -4.97 17.31 12.08
C ASN A 128 -3.91 18.43 12.02
N VAL A 129 -4.25 19.56 12.56
CA VAL A 129 -3.42 20.79 12.56
C VAL A 129 -2.05 20.56 13.22
N THR A 130 -1.99 19.71 14.25
CA THR A 130 -0.73 19.39 14.93
C THR A 130 0.20 18.63 14.02
N TYR A 131 -0.30 17.62 13.29
CA TYR A 131 0.48 16.83 12.34
C TYR A 131 0.93 17.68 11.14
N GLN A 132 0.07 18.60 10.67
CA GLN A 132 0.44 19.55 9.63
C GLN A 132 1.55 20.53 10.11
N ARG A 133 1.47 21.04 11.37
CA ARG A 133 2.50 21.91 11.95
C ARG A 133 3.85 21.20 12.05
N VAL A 134 3.86 19.94 12.49
CA VAL A 134 5.07 19.12 12.56
C VAL A 134 5.68 18.96 11.17
N ARG A 135 4.90 18.59 10.14
CA ARG A 135 5.38 18.47 8.76
C ARG A 135 5.94 19.79 8.22
N ARG A 136 5.26 20.91 8.48
CA ARG A 136 5.74 22.25 8.07
C ARG A 136 7.03 22.65 8.78
N PHE A 137 7.19 22.29 10.05
CA PHE A 137 8.41 22.56 10.82
C PHE A 137 9.63 21.83 10.22
N TYR A 138 9.48 20.57 9.86
CA TYR A 138 10.59 19.80 9.28
C TYR A 138 10.82 20.06 7.78
N ARG A 139 9.90 20.73 7.10
CA ARG A 139 10.00 21.02 5.65
C ARG A 139 11.34 21.61 5.20
N PRO A 140 11.97 22.57 5.89
CA PRO A 140 13.24 23.14 5.45
C PRO A 140 14.40 22.14 5.41
N PHE A 141 14.30 21.03 6.13
CA PHE A 141 15.34 20.00 6.21
C PHE A 141 15.18 18.91 5.16
N VAL A 142 14.09 18.91 4.39
CA VAL A 142 13.79 17.94 3.32
C VAL A 142 14.07 18.62 1.97
N ASN A 143 14.82 17.94 1.10
CA ASN A 143 15.06 18.44 -0.26
C ASN A 143 13.87 18.13 -1.17
N TYR A 144 13.38 16.88 -1.13
CA TYR A 144 12.29 16.40 -1.99
C TYR A 144 11.33 15.50 -1.23
N TYR A 145 10.08 15.51 -1.68
CA TYR A 145 9.03 14.67 -1.16
C TYR A 145 8.62 13.64 -2.20
N LEU A 146 8.35 12.40 -1.78
CA LEU A 146 7.73 11.37 -2.60
C LEU A 146 6.30 11.14 -2.14
N ALA A 147 5.35 11.37 -3.04
CA ALA A 147 3.95 11.06 -2.83
C ALA A 147 3.59 9.75 -3.56
N LEU A 148 2.95 8.81 -2.87
CA LEU A 148 2.52 7.55 -3.47
C LEU A 148 1.19 7.65 -4.23
N SER A 149 0.45 8.75 -4.04
CA SER A 149 -0.83 8.99 -4.71
C SER A 149 -0.99 10.47 -5.04
N GLN A 150 -1.93 10.77 -5.93
CA GLN A 150 -2.30 12.14 -6.26
C GLN A 150 -2.89 12.86 -5.02
N ASP A 151 -3.70 12.17 -4.20
CA ASP A 151 -4.22 12.71 -2.95
C ASP A 151 -3.10 13.14 -1.98
N LEU A 152 -2.06 12.32 -1.83
CA LEU A 152 -0.90 12.67 -0.99
C LEU A 152 -0.09 13.83 -1.59
N ARG A 153 0.05 13.88 -2.92
CA ARG A 153 0.68 15.01 -3.61
C ARG A 153 -0.07 16.31 -3.34
N GLU A 154 -1.39 16.28 -3.50
CA GLU A 154 -2.25 17.44 -3.24
C GLU A 154 -2.18 17.87 -1.77
N TYR A 155 -2.21 16.93 -0.83
CA TYR A 155 -2.01 17.23 0.59
C TYR A 155 -0.66 17.93 0.86
N LEU A 156 0.42 17.42 0.31
CA LEU A 156 1.75 18.00 0.49
C LEU A 156 1.83 19.44 -0.07
N THR A 157 1.25 19.69 -1.22
CA THR A 157 1.30 21.01 -1.87
C THR A 157 0.32 21.99 -1.25
N THR A 158 -0.92 21.56 -0.97
CA THR A 158 -1.99 22.44 -0.48
C THR A 158 -1.98 22.63 1.03
N GLN A 159 -1.78 21.55 1.81
CA GLN A 159 -1.81 21.62 3.27
C GLN A 159 -0.43 21.87 3.87
N ILE A 160 0.58 21.13 3.42
CA ILE A 160 1.94 21.27 3.98
C ILE A 160 2.71 22.43 3.31
N LYS A 161 2.22 22.91 2.16
CA LYS A 161 2.83 24.02 1.40
C LYS A 161 4.24 23.69 0.90
N VAL A 162 4.44 22.43 0.48
CA VAL A 162 5.65 22.04 -0.23
C VAL A 162 5.56 22.59 -1.66
N PRO A 163 6.61 23.23 -2.21
CA PRO A 163 6.64 23.64 -3.62
C PRO A 163 6.43 22.44 -4.56
N GLU A 164 5.65 22.64 -5.63
CA GLU A 164 5.27 21.53 -6.54
C GLU A 164 6.49 20.87 -7.21
N ASP A 165 7.52 21.63 -7.54
CA ASP A 165 8.78 21.16 -8.10
C ASP A 165 9.60 20.28 -7.16
N LYS A 166 9.25 20.27 -5.87
CA LYS A 166 9.85 19.41 -4.83
C LYS A 166 9.01 18.19 -4.49
N VAL A 167 7.85 18.02 -5.09
CA VAL A 167 6.99 16.85 -4.87
C VAL A 167 7.02 15.94 -6.09
N LEU A 168 7.66 14.79 -5.93
CA LEU A 168 7.76 13.74 -6.94
C LEU A 168 6.70 12.67 -6.66
N GLN A 169 6.18 12.02 -7.68
CA GLN A 169 5.19 10.96 -7.54
C GLN A 169 5.76 9.63 -7.97
N VAL A 170 5.72 8.63 -7.09
CA VAL A 170 6.16 7.27 -7.39
C VAL A 170 5.14 6.30 -6.81
N TYR A 171 4.51 5.50 -7.67
CA TYR A 171 3.57 4.48 -7.26
C TYR A 171 4.25 3.20 -6.78
N ASN A 172 3.57 2.45 -5.93
CA ASN A 172 4.00 1.09 -5.60
C ASN A 172 3.92 0.18 -6.83
N GLY A 173 4.81 -0.81 -6.87
CA GLY A 173 4.81 -1.88 -7.86
C GLY A 173 4.19 -3.16 -7.32
N VAL A 174 3.66 -3.98 -8.22
CA VAL A 174 3.20 -5.32 -7.93
C VAL A 174 3.95 -6.35 -8.77
N ASP A 175 4.23 -7.51 -8.17
CA ASP A 175 4.80 -8.66 -8.84
C ASP A 175 3.72 -9.31 -9.74
N ALA A 176 3.75 -8.94 -11.01
CA ALA A 176 2.79 -9.37 -12.01
C ALA A 176 3.02 -10.82 -12.50
N ASP A 177 4.15 -11.43 -12.17
CA ASP A 177 4.42 -12.85 -12.45
C ASP A 177 3.81 -13.71 -11.34
N ARG A 178 3.88 -13.26 -10.10
CA ARG A 178 3.23 -13.90 -8.95
C ARG A 178 1.71 -13.74 -8.97
N PHE A 179 1.23 -12.53 -9.26
CA PHE A 179 -0.20 -12.21 -9.37
C PHE A 179 -0.57 -12.13 -10.85
N HIS A 180 -1.21 -13.17 -11.35
CA HIS A 180 -1.60 -13.27 -12.77
C HIS A 180 -3.00 -13.88 -12.90
N PRO A 181 -3.69 -13.65 -14.03
CA PRO A 181 -4.97 -14.28 -14.27
C PRO A 181 -4.87 -15.81 -14.22
N ALA A 182 -5.71 -16.43 -13.42
CA ALA A 182 -5.79 -17.89 -13.33
C ALA A 182 -6.72 -18.47 -14.41
N GLY A 183 -6.55 -19.76 -14.71
CA GLY A 183 -7.46 -20.50 -15.59
C GLY A 183 -8.90 -20.57 -15.01
N LEU A 184 -9.85 -20.91 -15.90
CA LEU A 184 -11.28 -21.00 -15.52
C LEU A 184 -11.55 -22.05 -14.43
N ASP A 185 -10.73 -23.09 -14.33
CA ASP A 185 -10.88 -24.18 -13.37
C ASP A 185 -10.16 -23.93 -12.04
N HIS A 186 -9.57 -22.74 -11.87
CA HIS A 186 -8.85 -22.41 -10.63
C HIS A 186 -9.83 -22.18 -9.49
N SER A 187 -9.74 -23.01 -8.46
CA SER A 187 -10.50 -22.89 -7.22
C SER A 187 -9.62 -22.32 -6.09
N ILE A 188 -10.22 -21.58 -5.16
CA ILE A 188 -9.51 -21.10 -3.97
C ILE A 188 -9.26 -22.31 -3.04
N PRO A 189 -8.00 -22.62 -2.69
CA PRO A 189 -7.70 -23.78 -1.83
C PRO A 189 -8.44 -23.74 -0.50
N GLY A 190 -9.21 -24.80 -0.20
CA GLY A 190 -9.98 -24.93 1.05
C GLY A 190 -11.24 -24.05 1.12
N CYS A 191 -11.59 -23.33 0.06
CA CYS A 191 -12.84 -22.59 -0.02
C CYS A 191 -14.02 -23.55 -0.28
N PRO A 192 -15.15 -23.39 0.43
CA PRO A 192 -16.32 -24.28 0.24
C PRO A 192 -17.10 -23.96 -1.04
N PHE A 193 -16.74 -22.89 -1.76
CA PHE A 193 -17.48 -22.41 -2.93
C PHE A 193 -16.83 -22.88 -4.23
N SER A 194 -17.64 -23.50 -5.11
CA SER A 194 -17.24 -23.89 -6.46
C SER A 194 -17.32 -22.71 -7.41
N ARG A 195 -16.29 -22.46 -8.19
CA ARG A 195 -16.28 -21.39 -9.21
C ARG A 195 -17.21 -21.69 -10.40
N GLN A 196 -17.59 -22.96 -10.59
CA GLN A 196 -18.53 -23.35 -11.63
C GLN A 196 -19.96 -22.92 -11.31
N ASP A 197 -20.32 -22.96 -10.01
CA ASP A 197 -21.69 -22.71 -9.56
C ASP A 197 -21.86 -21.30 -8.97
N HIS A 198 -20.75 -20.66 -8.57
CA HIS A 198 -20.79 -19.43 -7.80
C HIS A 198 -19.97 -18.31 -8.44
N TRP A 199 -20.42 -17.10 -8.26
CA TRP A 199 -19.70 -15.86 -8.53
C TRP A 199 -19.21 -15.28 -7.21
N THR A 200 -17.89 -15.15 -7.05
CA THR A 200 -17.28 -14.89 -5.76
C THR A 200 -16.69 -13.48 -5.71
N ILE A 201 -17.22 -12.65 -4.81
CA ILE A 201 -16.56 -11.39 -4.45
C ILE A 201 -15.64 -11.62 -3.26
N GLY A 202 -14.51 -10.91 -3.23
CA GLY A 202 -13.58 -11.06 -2.11
C GLY A 202 -12.86 -9.80 -1.71
N THR A 203 -12.39 -9.82 -0.46
CA THR A 203 -11.49 -8.81 0.10
C THR A 203 -10.32 -9.47 0.83
N VAL A 204 -9.16 -8.82 0.82
CA VAL A 204 -7.95 -9.28 1.50
C VAL A 204 -7.36 -8.14 2.31
N GLY A 205 -7.11 -8.38 3.61
CA GLY A 205 -6.45 -7.40 4.47
C GLY A 205 -6.80 -7.56 5.95
N ARG A 206 -6.04 -6.89 6.80
CA ARG A 206 -6.30 -6.87 8.24
C ARG A 206 -7.70 -6.30 8.53
N MET A 207 -8.48 -6.99 9.37
CA MET A 207 -9.84 -6.58 9.71
C MET A 207 -9.81 -5.49 10.81
N GLN A 208 -9.52 -4.25 10.39
CA GLN A 208 -9.39 -3.08 11.25
C GLN A 208 -10.29 -1.93 10.75
N THR A 209 -10.59 -0.99 11.64
CA THR A 209 -11.49 0.15 11.37
C THR A 209 -11.21 0.84 10.03
N VAL A 210 -9.93 1.09 9.71
CA VAL A 210 -9.55 1.74 8.45
C VAL A 210 -9.93 0.94 7.21
N LYS A 211 -10.00 -0.40 7.31
CA LYS A 211 -10.36 -1.30 6.19
C LYS A 211 -11.86 -1.56 6.07
N ASN A 212 -12.63 -1.28 7.13
CA ASN A 212 -14.10 -1.21 7.15
C ASN A 212 -14.81 -2.42 6.51
N GLN A 213 -14.35 -3.64 6.79
CA GLN A 213 -14.97 -4.86 6.27
C GLN A 213 -16.46 -5.01 6.65
N PRO A 214 -16.96 -4.51 7.80
CA PRO A 214 -18.40 -4.51 8.09
C PRO A 214 -19.25 -3.79 7.03
N MET A 215 -18.72 -2.75 6.38
CA MET A 215 -19.41 -2.09 5.26
C MET A 215 -19.60 -3.07 4.08
N LEU A 216 -18.58 -3.88 3.75
CA LEU A 216 -18.72 -4.89 2.69
C LEU A 216 -19.77 -5.94 3.04
N VAL A 217 -19.83 -6.38 4.30
CA VAL A 217 -20.87 -7.32 4.75
C VAL A 217 -22.26 -6.70 4.61
N ARG A 218 -22.46 -5.44 5.03
CA ARG A 218 -23.75 -4.74 4.87
C ARG A 218 -24.11 -4.58 3.39
N ALA A 219 -23.13 -4.27 2.52
CA ALA A 219 -23.36 -4.19 1.08
C ALA A 219 -23.71 -5.55 0.46
N PHE A 220 -23.09 -6.64 0.95
CA PHE A 220 -23.40 -8.00 0.50
C PHE A 220 -24.84 -8.40 0.89
N ILE A 221 -25.27 -8.15 2.13
CA ILE A 221 -26.65 -8.35 2.58
C ILE A 221 -27.59 -7.53 1.68
N ARG A 222 -27.29 -6.26 1.48
CA ARG A 222 -28.12 -5.35 0.67
C ARG A 222 -28.22 -5.79 -0.79
N ALA A 223 -27.16 -6.29 -1.38
CA ALA A 223 -27.17 -6.84 -2.74
C ALA A 223 -28.14 -8.02 -2.88
N LEU A 224 -28.21 -8.90 -1.86
CA LEU A 224 -29.17 -10.02 -1.82
C LEU A 224 -30.62 -9.55 -1.61
N GLU A 225 -30.83 -8.42 -0.93
CA GLU A 225 -32.17 -7.80 -0.80
C GLU A 225 -32.62 -7.15 -2.12
N ILE A 226 -31.69 -6.47 -2.85
CA ILE A 226 -31.99 -5.85 -4.14
C ILE A 226 -32.36 -6.92 -5.18
N ASP A 227 -31.63 -8.02 -5.21
CA ASP A 227 -31.89 -9.15 -6.10
C ASP A 227 -31.74 -10.47 -5.34
N SER A 228 -32.85 -10.99 -4.83
CA SER A 228 -32.88 -12.23 -4.05
C SER A 228 -32.42 -13.47 -4.82
N SER A 229 -32.46 -13.45 -6.15
CA SER A 229 -31.97 -14.54 -6.99
C SER A 229 -30.48 -14.76 -6.87
N LEU A 230 -29.73 -13.73 -6.44
CA LEU A 230 -28.29 -13.78 -6.23
C LEU A 230 -27.88 -14.74 -5.08
N SER A 231 -28.77 -15.03 -4.15
CA SER A 231 -28.48 -15.99 -3.05
C SER A 231 -28.06 -17.37 -3.56
N ARG A 232 -28.47 -17.74 -4.75
CA ARG A 232 -28.10 -19.03 -5.39
C ARG A 232 -26.66 -19.05 -5.89
N ARG A 233 -26.08 -17.90 -6.28
CA ARG A 233 -24.78 -17.85 -6.99
C ARG A 233 -23.75 -16.91 -6.38
N LEU A 234 -24.15 -15.83 -5.71
CA LEU A 234 -23.20 -14.85 -5.15
C LEU A 234 -22.61 -15.38 -3.82
N ARG A 235 -21.29 -15.31 -3.69
CA ARG A 235 -20.55 -15.71 -2.49
C ARG A 235 -19.57 -14.63 -2.06
N LEU A 236 -19.31 -14.54 -0.76
CA LEU A 236 -18.39 -13.59 -0.15
C LEU A 236 -17.17 -14.32 0.44
N VAL A 237 -15.97 -13.90 0.07
CA VAL A 237 -14.69 -14.38 0.63
C VAL A 237 -13.97 -13.24 1.32
N MET A 238 -13.67 -13.39 2.61
CA MET A 238 -13.00 -12.36 3.40
C MET A 238 -11.74 -12.94 4.04
N ILE A 239 -10.58 -12.54 3.51
CA ILE A 239 -9.27 -13.05 3.96
C ILE A 239 -8.60 -12.03 4.87
N GLY A 240 -8.16 -12.50 6.02
CA GLY A 240 -7.48 -11.71 7.04
C GLY A 240 -8.08 -11.90 8.42
N ASP A 241 -7.44 -11.33 9.40
CA ASP A 241 -7.87 -11.36 10.80
C ASP A 241 -7.80 -9.95 11.42
N GLY A 242 -8.41 -9.79 12.58
CA GLY A 242 -8.40 -8.54 13.32
C GLY A 242 -9.69 -8.30 14.12
N PRO A 243 -9.76 -7.18 14.84
CA PRO A 243 -10.85 -6.90 15.79
C PRO A 243 -12.25 -6.85 15.14
N LEU A 244 -12.36 -6.54 13.85
CA LEU A 244 -13.67 -6.47 13.16
C LEU A 244 -14.17 -7.82 12.63
N ARG A 245 -13.38 -8.91 12.74
CA ARG A 245 -13.80 -10.24 12.24
C ARG A 245 -15.05 -10.76 12.94
N ALA A 246 -15.13 -10.59 14.27
CA ALA A 246 -16.29 -11.00 15.04
C ALA A 246 -17.56 -10.24 14.65
N GLU A 247 -17.46 -8.91 14.44
CA GLU A 247 -18.58 -8.08 13.96
C GLU A 247 -19.06 -8.55 12.59
N CYS A 248 -18.15 -8.79 11.64
CA CYS A 248 -18.50 -9.28 10.31
C CYS A 248 -19.28 -10.60 10.40
N LYS A 249 -18.83 -11.55 11.22
CA LYS A 249 -19.52 -12.81 11.42
C LYS A 249 -20.91 -12.62 12.04
N GLN A 250 -21.03 -11.80 13.07
CA GLN A 250 -22.32 -11.49 13.71
C GLN A 250 -23.34 -10.90 12.73
N LEU A 251 -22.91 -9.99 11.84
CA LEU A 251 -23.78 -9.39 10.83
C LEU A 251 -24.30 -10.44 9.84
N LEU A 252 -23.45 -11.37 9.39
CA LEU A 252 -23.83 -12.46 8.49
C LEU A 252 -24.78 -13.45 9.15
N ASP A 253 -24.50 -13.83 10.39
CA ASP A 253 -25.33 -14.77 11.17
C ASP A 253 -26.71 -14.15 11.46
N ALA A 254 -26.75 -12.86 11.84
CA ALA A 254 -28.01 -12.14 12.10
C ALA A 254 -28.90 -12.01 10.85
N ALA A 255 -28.28 -11.92 9.65
CA ALA A 255 -29.00 -11.93 8.38
C ALA A 255 -29.37 -13.34 7.88
N GLY A 256 -28.97 -14.40 8.58
CA GLY A 256 -29.25 -15.79 8.19
C GLY A 256 -28.52 -16.27 6.92
N ILE A 257 -27.37 -15.64 6.58
CA ILE A 257 -26.61 -15.92 5.35
C ILE A 257 -25.14 -16.29 5.63
N GLY A 258 -24.83 -16.77 6.81
CA GLY A 258 -23.49 -17.18 7.20
C GLY A 258 -22.86 -18.23 6.28
N ASP A 259 -23.66 -19.10 5.68
CA ASP A 259 -23.29 -20.14 4.73
C ASP A 259 -22.93 -19.60 3.33
N LEU A 260 -23.26 -18.34 3.01
CA LEU A 260 -22.90 -17.68 1.76
C LEU A 260 -21.56 -16.94 1.86
N ALA A 261 -20.92 -16.93 3.03
CA ALA A 261 -19.66 -16.24 3.28
C ALA A 261 -18.59 -17.16 3.88
N TRP A 262 -17.36 -16.98 3.48
CA TRP A 262 -16.20 -17.70 3.99
C TRP A 262 -15.16 -16.76 4.56
N LEU A 263 -14.88 -16.88 5.88
CA LEU A 263 -13.95 -16.07 6.67
C LEU A 263 -12.88 -16.99 7.31
N PRO A 264 -11.90 -17.50 6.54
CA PRO A 264 -10.93 -18.48 7.05
C PRO A 264 -9.90 -17.88 8.03
N GLY A 265 -9.81 -16.57 8.14
CA GLY A 265 -8.76 -15.88 8.87
C GLY A 265 -7.59 -15.48 7.98
N GLU A 266 -6.40 -15.38 8.58
CA GLU A 266 -5.18 -15.01 7.87
C GLU A 266 -4.68 -16.15 6.97
N ARG A 267 -4.20 -15.80 5.77
CA ARG A 267 -3.70 -16.74 4.75
C ARG A 267 -2.43 -16.19 4.12
N ASN A 268 -1.57 -17.09 3.62
CA ASN A 268 -0.30 -16.75 2.95
C ASN A 268 -0.33 -16.97 1.43
N ASP A 269 -1.33 -17.70 0.93
CA ASP A 269 -1.51 -18.04 -0.48
C ASP A 269 -2.37 -17.02 -1.25
N ILE A 270 -2.13 -15.73 -1.02
CA ILE A 270 -2.96 -14.63 -1.52
C ILE A 270 -3.07 -14.64 -3.06
N ALA A 271 -2.01 -15.01 -3.78
CA ALA A 271 -2.06 -15.07 -5.24
C ALA A 271 -3.05 -16.14 -5.72
N ALA A 272 -3.08 -17.33 -5.08
CA ALA A 272 -4.04 -18.37 -5.40
C ALA A 272 -5.48 -17.93 -5.06
N ILE A 273 -5.66 -17.24 -3.96
CA ILE A 273 -6.97 -16.69 -3.56
C ILE A 273 -7.45 -15.65 -4.59
N MET A 274 -6.61 -14.67 -4.95
CA MET A 274 -6.94 -13.68 -5.98
C MET A 274 -7.32 -14.35 -7.30
N GLY A 275 -6.58 -15.37 -7.73
CA GLY A 275 -6.88 -16.12 -8.95
C GLY A 275 -8.25 -16.83 -8.95
N GLY A 276 -8.81 -17.13 -7.78
CA GLY A 276 -10.10 -17.81 -7.63
C GLY A 276 -11.30 -16.87 -7.41
N LEU A 277 -11.09 -15.57 -7.26
CA LEU A 277 -12.16 -14.58 -7.18
C LEU A 277 -12.69 -14.19 -8.56
N ASP A 278 -13.89 -13.63 -8.61
CA ASP A 278 -14.47 -13.00 -9.80
C ASP A 278 -14.47 -11.46 -9.72
N CYS A 279 -14.44 -10.91 -8.50
CA CYS A 279 -14.31 -9.48 -8.26
C CYS A 279 -13.62 -9.21 -6.92
N PHE A 280 -12.74 -8.23 -6.89
CA PHE A 280 -12.12 -7.75 -5.67
C PHE A 280 -12.83 -6.49 -5.16
N VAL A 281 -13.08 -6.43 -3.84
CA VAL A 281 -13.74 -5.28 -3.20
C VAL A 281 -12.87 -4.73 -2.08
N LEU A 282 -12.63 -3.41 -2.08
CA LEU A 282 -11.91 -2.70 -1.03
C LEU A 282 -12.80 -1.60 -0.42
N PRO A 283 -13.41 -1.82 0.76
CA PRO A 283 -14.36 -0.88 1.38
C PRO A 283 -13.70 0.11 2.35
N SER A 284 -12.41 0.39 2.20
CA SER A 284 -11.60 1.17 3.15
C SER A 284 -12.12 2.57 3.41
N LEU A 285 -11.84 3.11 4.61
CA LEU A 285 -12.08 4.51 4.98
C LEU A 285 -10.87 5.41 4.66
N ALA A 286 -9.67 4.85 4.56
CA ALA A 286 -8.48 5.56 4.14
C ALA A 286 -7.44 4.59 3.55
N GLU A 287 -6.71 5.07 2.55
CA GLU A 287 -5.59 4.38 1.89
C GLU A 287 -4.50 5.41 1.52
N GLY A 288 -3.26 4.93 1.39
CA GLY A 288 -2.24 5.66 0.65
C GLY A 288 -2.33 5.27 -0.82
N ILE A 289 -1.71 4.13 -1.13
CA ILE A 289 -1.89 3.37 -2.37
C ILE A 289 -2.13 1.91 -1.96
N SER A 290 -3.20 1.30 -2.46
CA SER A 290 -3.57 -0.05 -2.03
C SER A 290 -2.81 -1.11 -2.82
N ASN A 291 -1.92 -1.83 -2.14
CA ASN A 291 -1.23 -2.98 -2.74
C ASN A 291 -2.20 -4.09 -3.12
N THR A 292 -3.27 -4.31 -2.33
CA THR A 292 -4.26 -5.36 -2.64
C THR A 292 -5.11 -5.04 -3.87
N ILE A 293 -5.35 -3.76 -4.17
CA ILE A 293 -5.93 -3.36 -5.48
C ILE A 293 -4.95 -3.70 -6.61
N LEU A 294 -3.66 -3.39 -6.45
CA LEU A 294 -2.65 -3.72 -7.47
C LEU A 294 -2.55 -5.24 -7.69
N GLU A 295 -2.58 -6.03 -6.60
CA GLU A 295 -2.57 -7.50 -6.65
C GLU A 295 -3.82 -8.05 -7.36
N ALA A 296 -5.00 -7.49 -7.07
CA ALA A 296 -6.25 -7.86 -7.72
C ALA A 296 -6.25 -7.51 -9.22
N MET A 297 -5.82 -6.28 -9.57
CA MET A 297 -5.67 -5.86 -10.96
C MET A 297 -4.66 -6.73 -11.71
N ALA A 298 -3.52 -7.05 -11.08
CA ALA A 298 -2.51 -7.96 -11.64
C ALA A 298 -3.07 -9.35 -11.90
N SER A 299 -3.97 -9.82 -11.04
CA SER A 299 -4.70 -11.09 -11.21
C SER A 299 -5.85 -11.01 -12.24
N GLY A 300 -6.03 -9.86 -12.90
CA GLY A 300 -7.07 -9.67 -13.92
C GLY A 300 -8.49 -9.53 -13.34
N LEU A 301 -8.61 -9.18 -12.07
CA LEU A 301 -9.91 -8.98 -11.42
C LEU A 301 -10.45 -7.57 -11.67
N PRO A 302 -11.76 -7.43 -11.94
CA PRO A 302 -12.43 -6.15 -11.80
C PRO A 302 -12.42 -5.73 -10.32
N VAL A 303 -12.30 -4.44 -10.06
CA VAL A 303 -12.19 -3.90 -8.70
C VAL A 303 -13.35 -2.96 -8.41
N ILE A 304 -13.98 -3.11 -7.23
CA ILE A 304 -14.84 -2.09 -6.65
C ILE A 304 -14.13 -1.55 -5.41
N ALA A 305 -13.86 -0.26 -5.36
CA ALA A 305 -13.17 0.36 -4.24
C ALA A 305 -13.84 1.67 -3.82
N THR A 306 -13.64 2.04 -2.57
CA THR A 306 -14.09 3.34 -2.05
C THR A 306 -13.21 4.47 -2.56
N ASP A 307 -13.81 5.67 -2.70
CA ASP A 307 -13.13 6.91 -3.11
C ASP A 307 -12.33 7.50 -1.95
N VAL A 308 -11.18 6.88 -1.66
CA VAL A 308 -10.26 7.33 -0.61
C VAL A 308 -8.81 7.19 -1.05
N GLY A 309 -8.00 8.17 -0.68
CA GLY A 309 -6.57 8.20 -0.97
C GLY A 309 -6.25 7.94 -2.44
N GLY A 310 -5.33 7.02 -2.72
CA GLY A 310 -4.91 6.69 -4.08
C GLY A 310 -5.77 5.65 -4.80
N ASN A 311 -6.93 5.24 -4.28
CA ASN A 311 -7.76 4.23 -4.94
C ASN A 311 -8.22 4.70 -6.32
N ALA A 312 -8.59 5.98 -6.48
CA ALA A 312 -8.97 6.57 -7.76
C ALA A 312 -7.79 6.74 -8.75
N ASP A 313 -6.55 6.68 -8.27
CA ASP A 313 -5.37 6.61 -9.13
C ASP A 313 -5.25 5.26 -9.83
N LEU A 314 -5.59 4.19 -9.12
CA LEU A 314 -5.51 2.81 -9.58
C LEU A 314 -6.74 2.41 -10.38
N VAL A 315 -7.93 2.65 -9.82
CA VAL A 315 -9.22 2.25 -10.39
C VAL A 315 -9.86 3.43 -11.12
N LYS A 316 -10.10 3.28 -12.42
CA LYS A 316 -10.82 4.23 -13.25
C LYS A 316 -12.23 3.71 -13.48
N SER A 317 -13.22 4.38 -12.88
CA SER A 317 -14.64 4.00 -12.98
C SER A 317 -15.10 3.80 -14.42
N GLY A 318 -15.74 2.67 -14.69
CA GLY A 318 -16.20 2.29 -16.02
C GLY A 318 -15.14 1.71 -16.96
N ILE A 319 -13.85 1.73 -16.57
CA ILE A 319 -12.74 1.22 -17.38
C ILE A 319 -12.19 -0.08 -16.79
N ASN A 320 -11.60 -0.04 -15.60
CA ASN A 320 -11.00 -1.22 -14.97
C ASN A 320 -11.63 -1.59 -13.61
N GLY A 321 -12.76 -0.95 -13.29
CA GLY A 321 -13.49 -1.17 -12.05
C GLY A 321 -14.50 -0.07 -11.77
N GLN A 322 -14.87 0.08 -10.50
CA GLN A 322 -15.78 1.12 -10.03
C GLN A 322 -15.26 1.74 -8.72
N ILE A 323 -15.43 3.05 -8.60
CA ILE A 323 -15.21 3.80 -7.37
C ILE A 323 -16.57 4.17 -6.79
N VAL A 324 -16.75 3.96 -5.48
CA VAL A 324 -17.98 4.27 -4.73
C VAL A 324 -17.66 5.17 -3.54
N PRO A 325 -18.62 5.95 -3.02
CA PRO A 325 -18.39 6.75 -1.81
C PRO A 325 -17.99 5.89 -0.62
N ALA A 326 -17.07 6.39 0.22
CA ALA A 326 -16.70 5.73 1.46
C ALA A 326 -17.88 5.75 2.45
N GLY A 327 -18.08 4.62 3.15
CA GLY A 327 -19.17 4.51 4.14
C GLY A 327 -20.57 4.35 3.55
N ASP A 328 -20.70 4.14 2.23
CA ASP A 328 -21.97 3.95 1.54
C ASP A 328 -22.16 2.49 1.09
N PRO A 329 -22.76 1.62 1.94
CA PRO A 329 -23.02 0.23 1.59
C PRO A 329 -24.09 0.07 0.48
N GLU A 330 -24.98 1.04 0.28
CA GLU A 330 -26.00 1.01 -0.76
C GLU A 330 -25.34 1.17 -2.15
N ALA A 331 -24.50 2.21 -2.32
CA ALA A 331 -23.76 2.40 -3.55
C ALA A 331 -22.88 1.19 -3.89
N LEU A 332 -22.23 0.58 -2.88
CA LEU A 332 -21.42 -0.62 -3.06
C LEU A 332 -22.29 -1.82 -3.48
N ALA A 333 -23.45 -2.02 -2.86
CA ALA A 333 -24.39 -3.09 -3.19
C ALA A 333 -24.84 -3.03 -4.65
N HIS A 334 -25.21 -1.84 -5.12
CA HIS A 334 -25.62 -1.64 -6.52
C HIS A 334 -24.50 -2.00 -7.52
N GLN A 335 -23.23 -1.70 -7.20
CA GLN A 335 -22.13 -2.11 -8.08
C GLN A 335 -21.88 -3.63 -8.04
N ILE A 336 -22.04 -4.27 -6.87
CA ILE A 336 -21.96 -5.73 -6.75
C ILE A 336 -23.04 -6.38 -7.64
N VAL A 337 -24.30 -5.96 -7.51
CA VAL A 337 -25.42 -6.46 -8.34
C VAL A 337 -25.15 -6.28 -9.83
N LYS A 338 -24.66 -5.09 -10.24
CA LYS A 338 -24.31 -4.80 -11.63
C LYS A 338 -23.24 -5.74 -12.16
N PHE A 339 -22.17 -6.01 -11.39
CA PHE A 339 -21.09 -6.87 -11.85
C PHE A 339 -21.51 -8.33 -11.94
N VAL A 340 -22.27 -8.83 -10.96
CA VAL A 340 -22.81 -10.20 -10.98
C VAL A 340 -23.74 -10.42 -12.15
N ASN A 341 -24.57 -9.41 -12.51
CA ASN A 341 -25.52 -9.51 -13.61
C ASN A 341 -24.90 -9.24 -14.99
N ALA A 342 -23.66 -8.71 -15.04
CA ALA A 342 -22.90 -8.48 -16.27
C ALA A 342 -21.46 -9.04 -16.19
N PRO A 343 -21.28 -10.35 -15.96
CA PRO A 343 -19.96 -10.94 -15.70
C PRO A 343 -18.98 -10.78 -16.88
N GLY A 344 -19.49 -10.76 -18.10
CA GLY A 344 -18.67 -10.52 -19.31
C GLY A 344 -18.05 -9.11 -19.31
N GLN A 345 -18.82 -8.09 -18.91
CA GLN A 345 -18.33 -6.72 -18.80
C GLN A 345 -17.32 -6.58 -17.62
N ALA A 346 -17.63 -7.20 -16.49
CA ALA A 346 -16.72 -7.24 -15.34
C ALA A 346 -15.35 -7.86 -15.74
N LYS A 347 -15.37 -8.96 -16.48
CA LYS A 347 -14.14 -9.60 -17.00
C LYS A 347 -13.34 -8.72 -17.96
N ILE A 348 -14.02 -7.91 -18.79
CA ILE A 348 -13.33 -6.92 -19.64
C ILE A 348 -12.62 -5.88 -18.77
N MET A 349 -13.29 -5.35 -17.73
CA MET A 349 -12.68 -4.40 -16.79
C MET A 349 -11.46 -5.00 -16.10
N GLY A 350 -11.53 -6.26 -15.66
CA GLY A 350 -10.39 -6.95 -15.07
C GLY A 350 -9.17 -7.04 -16.00
N ARG A 351 -9.39 -7.36 -17.29
CA ARG A 351 -8.31 -7.37 -18.30
C ARG A 351 -7.68 -5.99 -18.50
N LEU A 352 -8.50 -4.94 -18.56
CA LEU A 352 -7.99 -3.57 -18.66
C LEU A 352 -7.24 -3.15 -17.40
N GLY A 353 -7.65 -3.66 -16.22
CA GLY A 353 -6.90 -3.52 -14.97
C GLY A 353 -5.51 -4.14 -15.05
N ARG A 354 -5.42 -5.37 -15.55
CA ARG A 354 -4.15 -6.08 -15.76
C ARG A 354 -3.22 -5.31 -16.72
N GLN A 355 -3.73 -4.90 -17.87
CA GLN A 355 -2.95 -4.09 -18.82
C GLN A 355 -2.40 -2.82 -18.17
N ARG A 356 -3.21 -2.12 -17.38
CA ARG A 356 -2.78 -0.92 -16.66
C ARG A 356 -1.67 -1.20 -15.64
N VAL A 357 -1.71 -2.37 -14.97
CA VAL A 357 -0.62 -2.81 -14.08
C VAL A 357 0.68 -3.02 -14.85
N GLU A 358 0.63 -3.74 -15.96
CA GLU A 358 1.80 -4.03 -16.79
C GLU A 358 2.46 -2.74 -17.31
N GLU A 359 1.65 -1.76 -17.71
CA GLU A 359 2.12 -0.47 -18.23
C GLU A 359 2.70 0.45 -17.14
N LYS A 360 2.09 0.50 -15.93
CA LYS A 360 2.35 1.61 -14.99
C LYS A 360 2.70 1.18 -13.57
N PHE A 361 2.29 0.00 -13.15
CA PHE A 361 2.39 -0.44 -11.76
C PHE A 361 3.13 -1.77 -11.61
N SER A 362 3.88 -2.18 -12.60
CA SER A 362 4.76 -3.34 -12.47
C SER A 362 5.92 -3.05 -11.53
N MET A 363 6.53 -4.11 -10.98
CA MET A 363 7.72 -3.99 -10.15
C MET A 363 8.84 -3.24 -10.87
N ASN A 364 9.04 -3.54 -12.17
CA ASN A 364 10.04 -2.87 -13.00
C ASN A 364 9.75 -1.36 -13.16
N ALA A 365 8.48 -0.97 -13.34
CA ALA A 365 8.10 0.44 -13.44
C ALA A 365 8.39 1.20 -12.15
N MET A 366 8.07 0.60 -10.99
CA MET A 366 8.39 1.17 -9.68
C MET A 366 9.90 1.35 -9.49
N VAL A 367 10.69 0.31 -9.74
CA VAL A 367 12.16 0.36 -9.58
C VAL A 367 12.77 1.40 -10.52
N ALA A 368 12.33 1.45 -11.78
CA ALA A 368 12.80 2.46 -12.74
C ALA A 368 12.48 3.88 -12.29
N ALA A 369 11.29 4.12 -11.71
CA ALA A 369 10.92 5.42 -11.17
C ALA A 369 11.80 5.81 -9.98
N TYR A 370 12.07 4.90 -9.02
CA TYR A 370 12.97 5.16 -7.90
C TYR A 370 14.41 5.42 -8.37
N LEU A 371 14.92 4.62 -9.31
CA LEU A 371 16.25 4.84 -9.91
C LEU A 371 16.34 6.21 -10.55
N GLY A 372 15.36 6.57 -11.40
CA GLY A 372 15.31 7.89 -12.04
C GLY A 372 15.34 9.03 -11.04
N VAL A 373 14.57 8.92 -9.94
CA VAL A 373 14.58 9.92 -8.86
C VAL A 373 15.95 9.99 -8.18
N TYR A 374 16.52 8.86 -7.76
CA TYR A 374 17.79 8.84 -7.03
C TYR A 374 18.94 9.35 -7.91
N ASP A 375 19.02 8.94 -9.17
CA ASP A 375 20.04 9.37 -10.13
C ASP A 375 19.93 10.88 -10.43
N GLN A 376 18.73 11.37 -10.68
CA GLN A 376 18.48 12.79 -10.94
C GLN A 376 18.93 13.66 -9.76
N LEU A 377 18.60 13.25 -8.53
CA LEU A 377 18.90 14.03 -7.34
C LEU A 377 20.40 14.00 -6.97
N LEU A 378 21.08 12.90 -7.23
CA LEU A 378 22.53 12.82 -7.04
C LEU A 378 23.30 13.54 -8.15
N GLY A 379 22.87 13.43 -9.42
CA GLY A 379 23.48 14.15 -10.54
C GLY A 379 23.31 15.68 -10.45
N GLY A 380 22.15 16.15 -9.95
CA GLY A 380 21.88 17.57 -9.72
C GLY A 380 22.64 18.18 -8.53
N SER A 381 23.08 17.36 -7.57
CA SER A 381 23.85 17.82 -6.40
C SER A 381 25.31 18.17 -6.75
N GLY A 382 25.82 17.74 -7.93
CA GLY A 382 27.19 17.99 -8.37
C GLY A 382 27.42 19.32 -9.05
N THR A 383 26.36 20.12 -9.31
CA THR A 383 26.46 21.41 -10.03
C THR A 383 26.29 22.66 -9.15
N ALA A 384 26.15 22.48 -7.82
CA ALA A 384 26.04 23.55 -6.83
C ALA A 384 27.19 23.45 -5.81
N ALA A 385 28.42 23.62 -6.25
CA ALA A 385 29.62 23.84 -5.42
C ALA A 385 30.36 25.10 -5.89
#